data_87caac624da16228e7e0cb70e6644d8a
#
_entry.id   87caac624da16228e7e0cb70e6644d8a
#
_cell.length_a   1.000
_cell.length_b   1.000
_cell.length_c   1.000
_cell.angle_alpha   90.00
_cell.angle_beta   90.00
_cell.angle_gamma   90.00
#
_symmetry.space_group_name_H-M   'P 1'
#
loop_
_entity.id
_entity.type
_entity.pdbx_description
1 polymer ?
#
loop_
_entity_poly.entity_id
_entity_poly.type
_entity_poly.pdbx_seq_one_letter_code
_entity_poly.pdbx_strand_id
1 'polypeptide(L)'
;MNAQIHRVILIVWLLTAVAVAQTGPTTLPSAAAHYTLNPKLPTLWIVGASAVRNGHDTGANGQWGWGNPIGSFFDRGRINVVNFALGGTSTRTYQSLGLWDHVLADMKSGDYLLIQFGSNDSSPVNDAARARGTLAGNGEETQEIDNLLTKKHEVVHTFGWYIRKFITDARARGAVVEIVLSPDPKNSWKDGKMDRSANFTQWDTQAAAQEKALFVDANEMIAEKYDAAGQEAVTQKYFPEGETEHTDWAGAILNARCIVEGIKQLPHCALAEYVLPNPPDDLPLPSGKAR
;
A
#
# COMPACT_ATOMS: atom_id res chain seq x y z
N MET A 1 79.07 -12.39 10.67
CA MET A 1 77.66 -12.88 10.75
C MET A 1 76.76 -11.67 10.89
N ASN A 2 76.26 -11.14 9.77
CA ASN A 2 75.36 -9.96 9.76
C ASN A 2 73.95 -10.45 9.53
N ALA A 3 73.07 -10.26 10.54
CA ALA A 3 71.65 -10.53 10.44
C ALA A 3 70.98 -9.25 9.92
N GLN A 4 70.40 -9.33 8.69
CA GLN A 4 69.51 -8.30 8.16
C GLN A 4 68.09 -8.52 8.68
N ILE A 5 67.58 -7.53 9.40
CA ILE A 5 66.20 -7.49 9.86
C ILE A 5 65.35 -6.81 8.77
N HIS A 6 64.50 -7.60 8.09
CA HIS A 6 63.51 -7.07 7.15
C HIS A 6 62.31 -6.54 7.93
N ARG A 7 62.12 -5.22 7.89
CA ARG A 7 60.88 -4.58 8.39
C ARG A 7 59.81 -4.69 7.32
N VAL A 8 58.77 -5.45 7.60
CA VAL A 8 57.55 -5.48 6.81
C VAL A 8 56.67 -4.30 7.23
N ILE A 9 56.47 -3.36 6.31
CA ILE A 9 55.54 -2.23 6.52
C ILE A 9 54.16 -2.69 6.08
N LEU A 10 53.27 -2.87 7.03
CA LEU A 10 51.84 -3.16 6.79
C LEU A 10 51.15 -1.85 6.47
N ILE A 11 50.81 -1.61 5.20
CA ILE A 11 49.96 -0.48 4.78
C ILE A 11 48.49 -0.89 4.97
N VAL A 12 47.86 -0.36 6.02
CA VAL A 12 46.43 -0.49 6.25
C VAL A 12 45.71 0.58 5.42
N TRP A 13 45.01 0.16 4.37
CA TRP A 13 44.09 1.03 3.64
C TRP A 13 42.80 1.19 4.46
N LEU A 14 42.63 2.36 5.05
CA LEU A 14 41.30 2.77 5.59
C LEU A 14 40.39 3.14 4.41
N LEU A 15 39.49 2.24 4.06
CA LEU A 15 38.36 2.55 3.19
C LEU A 15 37.36 3.39 3.99
N THR A 16 37.42 4.70 3.84
CA THR A 16 36.35 5.59 4.29
C THR A 16 35.16 5.44 3.31
N ALA A 17 34.11 4.71 3.72
CA ALA A 17 32.85 4.72 3.02
C ALA A 17 32.21 6.11 3.16
N VAL A 18 32.27 6.91 2.12
CA VAL A 18 31.46 8.14 2.03
C VAL A 18 30.03 7.70 1.78
N ALA A 19 29.20 7.76 2.79
CA ALA A 19 27.74 7.64 2.63
C ALA A 19 27.27 8.87 1.83
N VAL A 20 27.02 8.69 0.55
CA VAL A 20 26.31 9.69 -0.26
C VAL A 20 24.86 9.64 0.21
N ALA A 21 24.45 10.61 1.02
CA ALA A 21 23.05 10.85 1.31
C ALA A 21 22.34 11.15 -0.02
N GLN A 22 21.52 10.23 -0.50
CA GLN A 22 20.62 10.49 -1.62
C GLN A 22 19.59 11.52 -1.13
N THR A 23 19.77 12.78 -1.51
CA THR A 23 18.70 13.79 -1.40
C THR A 23 17.67 13.45 -2.47
N GLY A 24 16.66 12.68 -2.10
CA GLY A 24 15.46 12.48 -2.93
C GLY A 24 14.74 13.81 -3.16
N PRO A 25 13.79 13.87 -4.09
CA PRO A 25 13.03 15.09 -4.34
C PRO A 25 12.35 15.56 -3.05
N THR A 26 12.68 16.76 -2.62
CA THR A 26 12.24 17.36 -1.36
C THR A 26 10.77 17.80 -1.33
N THR A 27 10.03 17.60 -2.42
CA THR A 27 8.62 17.98 -2.51
C THR A 27 7.76 16.78 -2.87
N LEU A 28 6.83 16.42 -1.98
CA LEU A 28 5.79 15.43 -2.26
C LEU A 28 4.92 15.90 -3.43
N PRO A 29 4.34 14.95 -4.20
CA PRO A 29 3.30 15.28 -5.15
C PRO A 29 2.18 16.07 -4.47
N SER A 30 1.64 17.10 -5.13
CA SER A 30 0.57 17.95 -4.57
C SER A 30 -0.69 17.17 -4.15
N ALA A 31 -0.86 15.97 -4.67
CA ALA A 31 -1.94 15.04 -4.33
C ALA A 31 -1.65 14.15 -3.09
N ALA A 32 -0.48 14.28 -2.46
CA ALA A 32 -0.19 13.55 -1.23
C ALA A 32 -1.11 14.01 -0.09
N ALA A 33 -1.43 13.10 0.82
CA ALA A 33 -2.32 13.40 1.94
C ALA A 33 -1.71 14.43 2.90
N HIS A 34 -2.54 15.36 3.36
CA HIS A 34 -2.22 16.22 4.49
C HIS A 34 -2.87 15.61 5.75
N TYR A 35 -2.09 15.46 6.82
CA TYR A 35 -2.58 14.90 8.07
C TYR A 35 -1.97 15.63 9.27
N THR A 36 -2.70 15.58 10.38
CA THR A 36 -2.20 16.05 11.68
C THR A 36 -2.22 14.90 12.66
N LEU A 37 -1.08 14.57 13.25
CA LEU A 37 -0.94 13.50 14.22
C LEU A 37 -1.10 14.01 15.65
N ASN A 38 -1.79 13.24 16.48
CA ASN A 38 -1.62 13.33 17.91
C ASN A 38 -0.36 12.51 18.29
N PRO A 39 0.75 13.13 18.71
CA PRO A 39 2.02 12.42 18.92
C PRO A 39 1.98 11.41 20.08
N LYS A 40 0.95 11.50 20.94
CA LYS A 40 0.76 10.58 22.09
C LYS A 40 0.11 9.25 21.70
N LEU A 41 -0.47 9.16 20.49
CA LEU A 41 -1.18 7.98 20.02
C LEU A 41 -0.30 7.22 19.02
N PRO A 42 -0.47 5.88 18.91
CA PRO A 42 0.04 5.14 17.76
C PRO A 42 -0.66 5.58 16.49
N THR A 43 -0.06 5.30 15.35
CA THR A 43 -0.61 5.63 14.03
C THR A 43 -0.81 4.37 13.21
N LEU A 44 -1.99 4.24 12.61
CA LEU A 44 -2.24 3.32 11.52
C LEU A 44 -1.90 4.03 10.21
N TRP A 45 -0.81 3.63 9.59
CA TRP A 45 -0.42 4.06 8.25
C TRP A 45 -1.06 3.17 7.21
N ILE A 46 -1.69 3.77 6.20
CA ILE A 46 -2.32 3.05 5.11
C ILE A 46 -1.65 3.50 3.82
N VAL A 47 -1.01 2.56 3.13
CA VAL A 47 -0.31 2.79 1.87
C VAL A 47 -0.95 1.99 0.76
N GLY A 48 -0.99 2.55 -0.45
CA GLY A 48 -1.65 1.91 -1.57
C GLY A 48 -1.88 2.84 -2.76
N ALA A 49 -2.72 2.37 -3.66
CA ALA A 49 -3.07 3.07 -4.89
C ALA A 49 -4.54 3.58 -4.86
N SER A 50 -5.18 3.65 -6.04
CA SER A 50 -6.52 4.23 -6.19
C SER A 50 -7.64 3.43 -5.53
N ALA A 51 -7.51 2.11 -5.39
CA ALA A 51 -8.47 1.32 -4.61
C ALA A 51 -8.52 1.76 -3.14
N VAL A 52 -7.40 2.25 -2.61
CA VAL A 52 -7.26 2.73 -1.23
C VAL A 52 -7.66 4.20 -1.09
N ARG A 53 -7.27 5.06 -2.04
CA ARG A 53 -7.57 6.50 -2.03
C ARG A 53 -7.80 7.02 -3.44
N ASN A 54 -8.97 7.53 -3.70
CA ASN A 54 -9.35 8.05 -5.02
C ASN A 54 -10.20 9.31 -4.91
N GLY A 55 -10.59 9.85 -6.07
CA GLY A 55 -11.48 11.01 -6.16
C GLY A 55 -10.92 12.28 -5.52
N HIS A 56 -9.60 12.39 -5.33
CA HIS A 56 -8.93 13.54 -4.68
C HIS A 56 -9.53 13.89 -3.30
N ASP A 57 -10.05 12.89 -2.57
CA ASP A 57 -10.78 13.03 -1.30
C ASP A 57 -12.05 13.91 -1.38
N THR A 58 -12.53 14.18 -2.59
CA THR A 58 -13.72 15.00 -2.87
C THR A 58 -14.78 14.27 -3.66
N GLY A 59 -14.53 12.99 -4.02
CA GLY A 59 -15.41 12.19 -4.86
C GLY A 59 -15.36 12.62 -6.34
N ALA A 60 -14.26 13.15 -6.81
CA ALA A 60 -14.11 13.49 -8.23
C ALA A 60 -14.41 12.24 -9.09
N ASN A 61 -15.19 12.42 -10.16
CA ASN A 61 -15.72 11.35 -11.02
C ASN A 61 -16.61 10.32 -10.27
N GLY A 62 -17.15 10.66 -9.11
CA GLY A 62 -17.91 9.74 -8.26
C GLY A 62 -17.06 8.68 -7.56
N GLN A 63 -15.73 8.72 -7.69
CA GLN A 63 -14.83 7.66 -7.25
C GLN A 63 -14.31 7.89 -5.82
N TRP A 64 -14.23 6.79 -5.06
CA TRP A 64 -13.68 6.74 -3.71
C TRP A 64 -12.90 5.44 -3.49
N GLY A 65 -11.85 5.48 -2.67
CA GLY A 65 -11.18 4.28 -2.21
C GLY A 65 -11.61 3.90 -0.79
N TRP A 66 -11.47 2.61 -0.42
CA TRP A 66 -11.86 2.11 0.90
C TRP A 66 -11.11 2.80 2.06
N GLY A 67 -9.92 3.29 1.83
CA GLY A 67 -9.15 4.04 2.82
C GLY A 67 -9.72 5.43 3.15
N ASN A 68 -10.65 5.95 2.34
CA ASN A 68 -11.31 7.22 2.64
C ASN A 68 -12.27 7.09 3.85
N PRO A 69 -13.21 6.11 3.91
CA PRO A 69 -14.10 5.93 5.05
C PRO A 69 -13.48 5.18 6.23
N ILE A 70 -12.38 4.43 6.07
CA ILE A 70 -11.92 3.44 7.04
C ILE A 70 -11.65 4.02 8.44
N GLY A 71 -11.22 5.28 8.51
CA GLY A 71 -10.97 5.96 9.78
C GLY A 71 -12.19 6.05 10.69
N SER A 72 -13.40 5.96 10.13
CA SER A 72 -14.65 5.96 10.89
C SER A 72 -14.95 4.63 11.59
N PHE A 73 -14.20 3.59 11.31
CA PHE A 73 -14.29 2.28 11.94
C PHE A 73 -13.36 2.11 13.13
N PHE A 74 -12.47 3.07 13.38
CA PHE A 74 -11.48 3.04 14.46
C PHE A 74 -11.77 4.08 15.55
N ASP A 75 -11.39 3.75 16.79
CA ASP A 75 -11.44 4.69 17.91
C ASP A 75 -10.33 5.76 17.74
N ARG A 76 -10.70 6.87 17.13
CA ARG A 76 -9.80 8.00 16.84
C ARG A 76 -9.29 8.70 18.11
N GLY A 77 -9.84 8.40 19.27
CA GLY A 77 -9.32 8.85 20.57
C GLY A 77 -8.11 8.02 21.04
N ARG A 78 -7.89 6.83 20.44
CA ARG A 78 -6.83 5.89 20.83
C ARG A 78 -5.80 5.64 19.72
N ILE A 79 -6.11 5.94 18.47
CA ILE A 79 -5.21 5.72 17.32
C ILE A 79 -5.38 6.82 16.28
N ASN A 80 -4.27 7.33 15.74
CA ASN A 80 -4.31 8.09 14.49
C ASN A 80 -4.55 7.13 13.32
N VAL A 81 -5.35 7.54 12.34
CA VAL A 81 -5.50 6.78 11.08
C VAL A 81 -5.14 7.71 9.93
N VAL A 82 -4.12 7.35 9.17
CA VAL A 82 -3.58 8.14 8.06
C VAL A 82 -3.66 7.33 6.78
N ASN A 83 -4.55 7.73 5.88
CA ASN A 83 -4.58 7.21 4.52
C ASN A 83 -3.58 8.01 3.67
N PHE A 84 -2.36 7.48 3.50
CA PHE A 84 -1.29 8.11 2.71
C PHE A 84 -1.18 7.49 1.31
N ALA A 85 -2.16 6.72 0.87
CA ALA A 85 -2.22 6.16 -0.48
C ALA A 85 -2.29 7.26 -1.55
N LEU A 86 -1.83 6.96 -2.74
CA LEU A 86 -1.91 7.85 -3.90
C LEU A 86 -2.37 7.09 -5.14
N GLY A 87 -3.51 7.50 -5.70
CA GLY A 87 -4.04 6.92 -6.93
C GLY A 87 -3.04 6.98 -8.09
N GLY A 88 -3.01 5.92 -8.90
CA GLY A 88 -2.10 5.81 -10.05
C GLY A 88 -0.72 5.24 -9.75
N THR A 89 -0.32 5.11 -8.49
CA THR A 89 0.96 4.49 -8.10
C THR A 89 0.90 2.96 -8.15
N SER A 90 2.06 2.33 -8.30
CA SER A 90 2.34 0.92 -8.05
C SER A 90 3.21 0.78 -6.80
N THR A 91 3.49 -0.43 -6.34
CA THR A 91 4.47 -0.67 -5.26
C THR A 91 5.80 0.02 -5.55
N ARG A 92 6.29 -0.08 -6.79
CA ARG A 92 7.54 0.53 -7.26
C ARG A 92 7.46 2.05 -7.28
N THR A 93 6.45 2.63 -7.93
CA THR A 93 6.37 4.09 -8.10
C THR A 93 6.01 4.80 -6.80
N TYR A 94 5.31 4.15 -5.88
CA TYR A 94 5.07 4.68 -4.54
C TYR A 94 6.38 4.94 -3.79
N GLN A 95 7.37 4.05 -3.96
CA GLN A 95 8.72 4.23 -3.39
C GLN A 95 9.52 5.25 -4.17
N SER A 96 9.60 5.14 -5.50
CA SER A 96 10.44 6.02 -6.33
C SER A 96 9.99 7.49 -6.33
N LEU A 97 8.73 7.78 -5.98
CA LEU A 97 8.20 9.13 -5.78
C LEU A 97 8.49 9.68 -4.37
N GLY A 98 9.15 8.92 -3.50
CA GLY A 98 9.46 9.34 -2.13
C GLY A 98 8.29 9.32 -1.15
N LEU A 99 7.13 8.77 -1.56
CA LEU A 99 5.95 8.67 -0.67
C LEU A 99 6.23 7.73 0.50
N TRP A 100 6.92 6.62 0.23
CA TRP A 100 7.31 5.68 1.27
C TRP A 100 8.33 6.28 2.25
N ASP A 101 9.32 7.01 1.76
CA ASP A 101 10.32 7.69 2.60
C ASP A 101 9.65 8.69 3.55
N HIS A 102 8.60 9.38 3.07
CA HIS A 102 7.82 10.30 3.91
C HIS A 102 7.09 9.56 5.02
N VAL A 103 6.40 8.46 4.71
CA VAL A 103 5.75 7.62 5.73
C VAL A 103 6.76 7.13 6.77
N LEU A 104 7.92 6.63 6.31
CA LEU A 104 9.00 6.16 7.20
C LEU A 104 9.58 7.28 8.08
N ALA A 105 9.64 8.53 7.58
CA ALA A 105 10.15 9.65 8.35
C ALA A 105 9.26 9.95 9.58
N ASP A 106 7.93 9.81 9.43
CA ASP A 106 6.95 10.09 10.50
C ASP A 106 6.54 8.85 11.30
N MET A 107 6.86 7.64 10.81
CA MET A 107 6.58 6.38 11.50
C MET A 107 7.45 6.21 12.74
N LYS A 108 6.85 5.74 13.82
CA LYS A 108 7.52 5.52 15.11
C LYS A 108 7.18 4.15 15.70
N SER A 109 7.92 3.78 16.72
CA SER A 109 7.65 2.54 17.48
C SER A 109 6.22 2.51 18.02
N GLY A 110 5.56 1.37 17.85
CA GLY A 110 4.16 1.15 18.23
C GLY A 110 3.15 1.47 17.14
N ASP A 111 3.57 1.93 15.97
CA ASP A 111 2.70 2.18 14.81
C ASP A 111 2.32 0.88 14.09
N TYR A 112 1.34 0.99 13.19
CA TYR A 112 0.73 -0.08 12.42
C TYR A 112 0.78 0.26 10.93
N LEU A 113 0.78 -0.76 10.07
CA LEU A 113 0.81 -0.58 8.62
C LEU A 113 -0.21 -1.47 7.92
N LEU A 114 -1.04 -0.89 7.03
CA LEU A 114 -1.83 -1.59 6.01
C LEU A 114 -1.25 -1.32 4.64
N ILE A 115 -1.10 -2.37 3.83
CA ILE A 115 -0.50 -2.31 2.49
C ILE A 115 -1.47 -2.91 1.49
N GLN A 116 -1.86 -2.16 0.43
CA GLN A 116 -2.62 -2.72 -0.69
C GLN A 116 -2.19 -2.11 -2.02
N PHE A 117 -1.66 -2.95 -2.91
CA PHE A 117 -1.29 -2.62 -4.29
C PHE A 117 -1.69 -3.77 -5.23
N GLY A 118 -1.41 -3.65 -6.52
CA GLY A 118 -1.55 -4.73 -7.50
C GLY A 118 -1.94 -4.22 -8.89
N SER A 119 -3.13 -3.63 -9.07
CA SER A 119 -3.65 -3.27 -10.40
C SER A 119 -2.66 -2.50 -11.28
N ASN A 120 -1.95 -1.54 -10.71
CA ASN A 120 -0.99 -0.72 -11.44
C ASN A 120 0.35 -1.42 -11.68
N ASP A 121 0.67 -2.41 -10.89
CA ASP A 121 1.88 -3.22 -10.99
C ASP A 121 1.87 -4.13 -12.23
N SER A 122 0.68 -4.43 -12.79
CA SER A 122 0.52 -5.15 -14.05
C SER A 122 0.78 -4.30 -15.30
N SER A 123 1.02 -3.01 -15.15
CA SER A 123 1.34 -2.10 -16.25
C SER A 123 2.70 -2.45 -16.88
N PRO A 124 3.04 -1.93 -18.06
CA PRO A 124 4.38 -2.08 -18.63
C PRO A 124 5.46 -1.60 -17.65
N VAL A 125 6.54 -2.39 -17.54
CA VAL A 125 7.70 -2.07 -16.70
C VAL A 125 8.36 -0.77 -17.17
N ASN A 126 8.43 -0.56 -18.49
CA ASN A 126 9.07 0.62 -19.06
C ASN A 126 8.27 1.12 -20.28
N ASP A 127 7.63 2.26 -20.13
CA ASP A 127 6.94 2.97 -21.19
C ASP A 127 7.08 4.50 -21.00
N ALA A 128 6.73 5.25 -22.05
CA ALA A 128 6.86 6.71 -22.00
C ALA A 128 5.70 7.42 -21.27
N ALA A 129 4.63 6.70 -20.93
CA ALA A 129 3.43 7.29 -20.34
C ALA A 129 3.40 7.16 -18.82
N ARG A 130 3.72 5.99 -18.29
CA ARG A 130 3.59 5.69 -16.84
C ARG A 130 4.77 4.95 -16.25
N ALA A 131 5.42 4.01 -16.97
CA ALA A 131 6.59 3.24 -16.56
C ALA A 131 6.49 2.75 -15.08
N ARG A 132 5.35 2.17 -14.71
CA ARG A 132 5.02 1.87 -13.32
C ARG A 132 4.93 0.38 -12.98
N GLY A 133 4.99 -0.51 -13.98
CA GLY A 133 4.91 -1.95 -13.77
C GLY A 133 6.08 -2.49 -12.97
N THR A 134 5.86 -3.63 -12.33
CA THR A 134 6.86 -4.45 -11.65
C THR A 134 7.11 -5.74 -12.42
N LEU A 135 8.13 -6.51 -12.05
CA LEU A 135 8.24 -7.88 -12.51
C LEU A 135 7.17 -8.73 -11.81
N ALA A 136 6.65 -9.72 -12.53
CA ALA A 136 5.71 -10.68 -11.97
C ALA A 136 6.42 -11.58 -10.93
N GLY A 137 5.69 -11.97 -9.88
CA GLY A 137 6.21 -12.93 -8.91
C GLY A 137 6.59 -12.35 -7.57
N ASN A 138 7.22 -13.20 -6.75
CA ASN A 138 7.61 -12.91 -5.38
C ASN A 138 9.08 -13.25 -5.09
N GLY A 139 9.90 -13.45 -6.15
CA GLY A 139 11.33 -13.75 -6.04
C GLY A 139 12.21 -12.50 -5.93
N GLU A 140 13.51 -12.70 -6.15
CA GLU A 140 14.55 -11.66 -6.11
C GLU A 140 14.96 -11.20 -7.52
N GLU A 141 14.21 -11.59 -8.56
CA GLU A 141 14.51 -11.26 -9.94
C GLU A 141 14.47 -9.75 -10.14
N THR A 142 15.38 -9.27 -10.97
CA THR A 142 15.53 -7.85 -11.30
C THR A 142 15.62 -7.64 -12.80
N GLN A 143 15.26 -6.45 -13.23
CA GLN A 143 15.46 -5.96 -14.60
C GLN A 143 16.01 -4.53 -14.55
N GLU A 144 17.17 -4.32 -15.16
CA GLU A 144 17.72 -2.98 -15.36
C GLU A 144 17.03 -2.32 -16.55
N ILE A 145 16.64 -1.06 -16.39
CA ILE A 145 16.00 -0.26 -17.44
C ILE A 145 16.56 1.17 -17.44
N ASP A 146 16.59 1.78 -18.61
CA ASP A 146 16.64 3.24 -18.75
C ASP A 146 15.19 3.71 -18.86
N ASN A 147 14.63 4.20 -17.76
CA ASN A 147 13.23 4.55 -17.63
C ASN A 147 12.83 5.61 -18.67
N LEU A 148 11.91 5.25 -19.57
CA LEU A 148 11.49 6.12 -20.67
C LEU A 148 10.75 7.38 -20.22
N LEU A 149 10.15 7.38 -19.03
CA LEU A 149 9.44 8.53 -18.47
C LEU A 149 10.39 9.46 -17.71
N THR A 150 11.18 8.92 -16.76
CA THR A 150 12.04 9.72 -15.87
C THR A 150 13.42 9.99 -16.45
N LYS A 151 13.83 9.29 -17.52
CA LYS A 151 15.16 9.33 -18.14
C LYS A 151 16.30 8.93 -17.18
N LYS A 152 15.98 8.15 -16.15
CA LYS A 152 16.94 7.65 -15.17
C LYS A 152 17.16 6.16 -15.33
N HIS A 153 18.36 5.70 -15.04
CA HIS A 153 18.63 4.28 -14.86
C HIS A 153 17.93 3.77 -13.60
N GLU A 154 17.30 2.60 -13.69
CA GLU A 154 16.50 2.02 -12.61
C GLU A 154 16.60 0.50 -12.63
N VAL A 155 16.70 -0.11 -11.44
CA VAL A 155 16.58 -1.55 -11.24
C VAL A 155 15.17 -1.85 -10.76
N VAL A 156 14.41 -2.60 -11.56
CA VAL A 156 13.04 -3.00 -11.26
C VAL A 156 13.04 -4.40 -10.67
N HIS A 157 12.32 -4.58 -9.57
CA HIS A 157 12.18 -5.84 -8.84
C HIS A 157 10.80 -6.48 -9.07
N THR A 158 10.60 -7.65 -8.50
CA THR A 158 9.30 -8.31 -8.48
C THR A 158 8.31 -7.57 -7.58
N PHE A 159 7.02 -7.75 -7.83
CA PHE A 159 5.95 -7.24 -6.98
C PHE A 159 6.16 -7.62 -5.50
N GLY A 160 6.37 -8.90 -5.23
CA GLY A 160 6.53 -9.39 -3.86
C GLY A 160 7.79 -8.87 -3.17
N TRP A 161 8.87 -8.59 -3.92
CA TRP A 161 10.05 -7.92 -3.35
C TRP A 161 9.67 -6.54 -2.78
N TYR A 162 8.89 -5.74 -3.51
CA TYR A 162 8.44 -4.44 -3.03
C TYR A 162 7.52 -4.56 -1.81
N ILE A 163 6.61 -5.56 -1.78
CA ILE A 163 5.75 -5.81 -0.61
C ILE A 163 6.61 -6.15 0.61
N ARG A 164 7.58 -7.07 0.48
CA ARG A 164 8.50 -7.42 1.58
C ARG A 164 9.30 -6.21 2.06
N LYS A 165 9.70 -5.34 1.14
CA LYS A 165 10.42 -4.11 1.48
C LYS A 165 9.57 -3.16 2.33
N PHE A 166 8.28 -2.96 2.03
CA PHE A 166 7.38 -2.19 2.88
C PHE A 166 7.33 -2.76 4.30
N ILE A 167 7.21 -4.08 4.43
CA ILE A 167 7.12 -4.76 5.74
C ILE A 167 8.43 -4.57 6.53
N THR A 168 9.56 -4.88 5.91
CA THR A 168 10.86 -4.85 6.59
C THR A 168 11.28 -3.43 6.98
N ASP A 169 11.03 -2.45 6.12
CA ASP A 169 11.34 -1.05 6.40
C ASP A 169 10.46 -0.51 7.54
N ALA A 170 9.14 -0.81 7.55
CA ALA A 170 8.23 -0.41 8.63
C ALA A 170 8.66 -1.02 9.97
N ARG A 171 9.01 -2.30 9.95
CA ARG A 171 9.50 -3.02 11.14
C ARG A 171 10.81 -2.42 11.67
N ALA A 172 11.70 -1.99 10.79
CA ALA A 172 12.93 -1.28 11.17
C ALA A 172 12.64 0.09 11.84
N ARG A 173 11.46 0.68 11.59
CA ARG A 173 10.97 1.89 12.29
C ARG A 173 10.22 1.57 13.57
N GLY A 174 10.02 0.28 13.90
CA GLY A 174 9.35 -0.18 15.09
C GLY A 174 7.84 -0.33 14.95
N ALA A 175 7.32 -0.46 13.74
CA ALA A 175 5.95 -0.91 13.53
C ALA A 175 5.73 -2.26 14.22
N VAL A 176 4.57 -2.43 14.84
CA VAL A 176 4.27 -3.63 15.68
C VAL A 176 3.37 -4.62 14.96
N VAL A 177 2.66 -4.19 13.92
CA VAL A 177 1.82 -5.04 13.06
C VAL A 177 1.86 -4.49 11.65
N GLU A 178 2.21 -5.33 10.70
CA GLU A 178 2.09 -5.09 9.27
C GLU A 178 1.04 -6.06 8.71
N ILE A 179 0.08 -5.54 7.96
CA ILE A 179 -0.99 -6.32 7.33
C ILE A 179 -0.96 -6.05 5.83
N VAL A 180 -0.78 -7.12 5.06
CA VAL A 180 -0.91 -7.09 3.60
C VAL A 180 -2.34 -7.44 3.23
N LEU A 181 -2.92 -6.67 2.32
CA LEU A 181 -4.27 -6.87 1.80
C LEU A 181 -4.18 -7.26 0.33
N SER A 182 -4.89 -8.31 -0.07
CA SER A 182 -5.07 -8.59 -1.50
C SER A 182 -5.83 -7.45 -2.19
N PRO A 183 -5.61 -7.21 -3.50
CA PRO A 183 -6.29 -6.14 -4.24
C PRO A 183 -7.82 -6.35 -4.25
N ASP A 184 -8.58 -5.26 -4.22
CA ASP A 184 -10.03 -5.30 -4.36
C ASP A 184 -10.43 -5.95 -5.70
N PRO A 185 -11.52 -6.73 -5.75
CA PRO A 185 -12.05 -7.24 -7.00
C PRO A 185 -12.59 -6.08 -7.85
N LYS A 186 -12.36 -6.17 -9.16
CA LYS A 186 -12.96 -5.25 -10.13
C LYS A 186 -14.40 -5.65 -10.40
N ASN A 187 -15.23 -4.73 -10.88
CA ASN A 187 -16.59 -5.05 -11.34
C ASN A 187 -16.54 -5.87 -12.65
N SER A 188 -16.02 -7.07 -12.55
CA SER A 188 -15.82 -8.05 -13.62
C SER A 188 -16.46 -9.37 -13.19
N TRP A 189 -17.29 -9.93 -14.07
CA TRP A 189 -18.12 -11.09 -13.77
C TRP A 189 -17.89 -12.22 -14.74
N LYS A 190 -17.85 -13.44 -14.22
CA LYS A 190 -17.74 -14.66 -14.99
C LYS A 190 -18.73 -15.69 -14.44
N ASP A 191 -19.58 -16.24 -15.28
CA ASP A 191 -20.59 -17.25 -14.93
C ASP A 191 -21.45 -16.83 -13.70
N GLY A 192 -21.81 -15.54 -13.62
CA GLY A 192 -22.64 -15.00 -12.54
C GLY A 192 -21.92 -14.81 -11.21
N LYS A 193 -20.60 -14.94 -11.19
CA LYS A 193 -19.72 -14.71 -10.04
C LYS A 193 -18.72 -13.61 -10.32
N MET A 194 -18.29 -12.92 -9.27
CA MET A 194 -17.19 -11.97 -9.33
C MET A 194 -15.90 -12.66 -9.80
N ASP A 195 -15.20 -12.06 -10.76
CA ASP A 195 -13.90 -12.58 -11.21
C ASP A 195 -12.84 -12.34 -10.14
N ARG A 196 -12.30 -13.44 -9.61
CA ARG A 196 -11.26 -13.47 -8.57
C ARG A 196 -9.85 -13.73 -9.12
N SER A 197 -9.67 -13.64 -10.43
CA SER A 197 -8.38 -13.92 -11.07
C SER A 197 -7.33 -12.91 -10.62
N ALA A 198 -6.64 -13.21 -9.53
CA ALA A 198 -5.66 -12.33 -8.95
C ALA A 198 -4.34 -13.06 -8.66
N ASN A 199 -3.41 -13.04 -9.60
CA ASN A 199 -2.03 -13.44 -9.33
C ASN A 199 -1.43 -12.66 -8.15
N PHE A 200 -1.85 -11.41 -7.96
CA PHE A 200 -1.40 -10.56 -6.86
C PHE A 200 -1.79 -11.11 -5.50
N THR A 201 -2.99 -11.67 -5.31
CA THR A 201 -3.40 -12.32 -4.05
C THR A 201 -2.42 -13.42 -3.65
N GLN A 202 -1.98 -14.23 -4.61
CA GLN A 202 -0.98 -15.27 -4.35
C GLN A 202 0.36 -14.67 -3.92
N TRP A 203 0.84 -13.64 -4.60
CA TRP A 203 2.12 -13.01 -4.28
C TRP A 203 2.08 -12.24 -2.96
N ASP A 204 0.96 -11.57 -2.65
CA ASP A 204 0.73 -10.92 -1.36
C ASP A 204 0.77 -11.93 -0.21
N THR A 205 0.07 -13.06 -0.36
CA THR A 205 0.07 -14.16 0.62
C THR A 205 1.48 -14.69 0.85
N GLN A 206 2.23 -14.92 -0.24
CA GLN A 206 3.61 -15.42 -0.16
C GLN A 206 4.54 -14.40 0.49
N ALA A 207 4.46 -13.11 0.11
CA ALA A 207 5.29 -12.06 0.67
C ALA A 207 5.02 -11.86 2.16
N ALA A 208 3.74 -11.82 2.57
CA ALA A 208 3.35 -11.74 3.96
C ALA A 208 3.87 -12.93 4.77
N ALA A 209 3.73 -14.17 4.25
CA ALA A 209 4.21 -15.37 4.92
C ALA A 209 5.74 -15.37 5.08
N GLN A 210 6.50 -14.97 4.05
CA GLN A 210 7.97 -14.88 4.12
C GLN A 210 8.45 -13.93 5.20
N GLU A 211 7.78 -12.79 5.33
CA GLU A 211 8.12 -11.79 6.34
C GLU A 211 7.39 -11.97 7.66
N LYS A 212 6.57 -13.01 7.81
CA LYS A 212 5.73 -13.25 9.00
C LYS A 212 4.84 -12.06 9.34
N ALA A 213 4.39 -11.33 8.33
CA ALA A 213 3.37 -10.30 8.42
C ALA A 213 1.97 -10.94 8.37
N LEU A 214 0.96 -10.21 8.82
CA LEU A 214 -0.42 -10.66 8.74
C LEU A 214 -0.96 -10.45 7.30
N PHE A 215 -1.95 -11.26 6.93
CA PHE A 215 -2.59 -11.17 5.61
C PHE A 215 -4.12 -11.22 5.76
N VAL A 216 -4.81 -10.35 5.03
CA VAL A 216 -6.27 -10.38 4.87
C VAL A 216 -6.59 -10.53 3.39
N ASP A 217 -7.32 -11.57 3.03
CA ASP A 217 -7.85 -11.74 1.68
C ASP A 217 -9.05 -10.83 1.46
N ALA A 218 -8.77 -9.54 1.27
CA ALA A 218 -9.79 -8.53 0.99
C ALA A 218 -10.52 -8.84 -0.33
N ASN A 219 -9.81 -9.41 -1.33
CA ASN A 219 -10.41 -9.81 -2.60
C ASN A 219 -11.57 -10.78 -2.40
N GLU A 220 -11.32 -11.91 -1.70
CA GLU A 220 -12.34 -12.91 -1.46
C GLU A 220 -13.48 -12.37 -0.59
N MET A 221 -13.16 -11.68 0.51
CA MET A 221 -14.17 -11.14 1.43
C MET A 221 -15.12 -10.16 0.75
N ILE A 222 -14.59 -9.28 -0.11
CA ILE A 222 -15.39 -8.31 -0.88
C ILE A 222 -16.18 -9.03 -1.98
N ALA A 223 -15.53 -9.95 -2.71
CA ALA A 223 -16.17 -10.70 -3.78
C ALA A 223 -17.35 -11.56 -3.29
N GLU A 224 -17.26 -12.16 -2.10
CA GLU A 224 -18.39 -12.86 -1.47
C GLU A 224 -19.60 -11.95 -1.23
N LYS A 225 -19.37 -10.70 -0.77
CA LYS A 225 -20.45 -9.71 -0.59
C LYS A 225 -21.06 -9.30 -1.92
N TYR A 226 -20.22 -9.10 -2.94
CA TYR A 226 -20.68 -8.76 -4.28
C TYR A 226 -21.46 -9.91 -4.94
N ASP A 227 -20.97 -11.15 -4.81
CA ASP A 227 -21.68 -12.34 -5.29
C ASP A 227 -23.07 -12.49 -4.66
N ALA A 228 -23.16 -12.23 -3.35
CA ALA A 228 -24.43 -12.29 -2.63
C ALA A 228 -25.43 -11.20 -3.08
N ALA A 229 -24.94 -10.03 -3.47
CA ALA A 229 -25.76 -8.92 -3.96
C ALA A 229 -26.17 -9.10 -5.43
N GLY A 230 -25.33 -9.75 -6.24
CA GLY A 230 -25.53 -9.98 -7.67
C GLY A 230 -25.05 -8.83 -8.55
N GLN A 231 -24.69 -9.16 -9.80
CA GLN A 231 -24.03 -8.26 -10.75
C GLN A 231 -24.75 -6.93 -10.94
N GLU A 232 -26.06 -6.96 -11.19
CA GLU A 232 -26.84 -5.74 -11.46
C GLU A 232 -26.81 -4.79 -10.24
N ALA A 233 -27.10 -5.32 -9.05
CA ALA A 233 -27.12 -4.53 -7.83
C ALA A 233 -25.74 -3.95 -7.50
N VAL A 234 -24.67 -4.72 -7.70
CA VAL A 234 -23.29 -4.27 -7.48
C VAL A 234 -22.91 -3.14 -8.42
N THR A 235 -23.18 -3.31 -9.72
CA THR A 235 -22.86 -2.30 -10.74
C THR A 235 -23.57 -0.98 -10.49
N GLN A 236 -24.84 -1.03 -10.07
CA GLN A 236 -25.63 0.18 -9.83
C GLN A 236 -25.35 0.86 -8.49
N LYS A 237 -24.95 0.10 -7.47
CA LYS A 237 -24.88 0.60 -6.09
C LYS A 237 -23.48 0.92 -5.62
N TYR A 238 -22.46 0.25 -6.15
CA TYR A 238 -21.11 0.31 -5.59
C TYR A 238 -20.04 0.86 -6.55
N PHE A 239 -20.46 1.12 -7.81
CA PHE A 239 -19.55 1.69 -8.81
C PHE A 239 -20.22 2.89 -9.51
N PRO A 240 -19.47 3.95 -9.84
CA PRO A 240 -19.95 5.00 -10.72
C PRO A 240 -20.37 4.43 -12.08
N GLU A 241 -21.29 5.08 -12.77
CA GLU A 241 -21.76 4.64 -14.10
C GLU A 241 -20.59 4.46 -15.07
N GLY A 242 -20.50 3.28 -15.68
CA GLY A 242 -19.44 2.92 -16.64
C GLY A 242 -18.07 2.62 -16.02
N GLU A 243 -17.94 2.69 -14.69
CA GLU A 243 -16.68 2.39 -13.98
C GLU A 243 -16.64 0.90 -13.57
N THR A 244 -15.48 0.29 -13.71
CA THR A 244 -15.28 -1.13 -13.37
C THR A 244 -14.12 -1.35 -12.40
N GLU A 245 -13.26 -0.37 -12.17
CA GLU A 245 -12.08 -0.50 -11.32
C GLU A 245 -12.23 0.20 -9.97
N HIS A 246 -12.94 1.35 -9.96
CA HIS A 246 -13.00 2.21 -8.78
C HIS A 246 -14.42 2.30 -8.25
N THR A 247 -14.56 2.08 -6.96
CA THR A 247 -15.84 2.14 -6.27
C THR A 247 -16.34 3.58 -6.10
N ASP A 248 -17.64 3.73 -5.92
CA ASP A 248 -18.26 4.92 -5.35
C ASP A 248 -18.14 4.94 -3.82
N TRP A 249 -18.84 5.88 -3.15
CA TRP A 249 -18.79 5.99 -1.68
C TRP A 249 -19.38 4.77 -0.98
N ALA A 250 -20.48 4.21 -1.48
CA ALA A 250 -21.11 3.04 -0.90
C ALA A 250 -20.22 1.79 -1.05
N GLY A 251 -19.57 1.62 -2.21
CA GLY A 251 -18.59 0.57 -2.44
C GLY A 251 -17.37 0.72 -1.56
N ALA A 252 -16.85 1.95 -1.42
CA ALA A 252 -15.72 2.23 -0.53
C ALA A 252 -16.02 1.88 0.93
N ILE A 253 -17.24 2.17 1.42
CA ILE A 253 -17.70 1.79 2.76
C ILE A 253 -17.76 0.26 2.91
N LEU A 254 -18.36 -0.44 1.93
CA LEU A 254 -18.46 -1.90 1.97
C LEU A 254 -17.06 -2.54 2.01
N ASN A 255 -16.15 -2.10 1.15
CA ASN A 255 -14.79 -2.63 1.10
C ASN A 255 -14.03 -2.35 2.41
N ALA A 256 -14.14 -1.13 2.96
CA ALA A 256 -13.55 -0.80 4.26
C ALA A 256 -14.09 -1.70 5.39
N ARG A 257 -15.39 -1.99 5.38
CA ARG A 257 -16.03 -2.90 6.35
C ARG A 257 -15.46 -4.32 6.24
N CYS A 258 -15.35 -4.86 5.02
CA CYS A 258 -14.76 -6.18 4.80
C CYS A 258 -13.33 -6.25 5.33
N ILE A 259 -12.51 -5.22 5.06
CA ILE A 259 -11.13 -5.14 5.55
C ILE A 259 -11.10 -5.11 7.10
N VAL A 260 -11.94 -4.30 7.73
CA VAL A 260 -12.00 -4.21 9.20
C VAL A 260 -12.51 -5.52 9.81
N GLU A 261 -13.49 -6.19 9.20
CA GLU A 261 -13.92 -7.53 9.59
C GLU A 261 -12.76 -8.53 9.48
N GLY A 262 -11.98 -8.47 8.40
CA GLY A 262 -10.78 -9.30 8.22
C GLY A 262 -9.75 -9.04 9.32
N ILE A 263 -9.46 -7.78 9.65
CA ILE A 263 -8.53 -7.42 10.74
C ILE A 263 -8.98 -8.01 12.07
N LYS A 264 -10.28 -7.99 12.38
CA LYS A 264 -10.83 -8.56 13.62
C LYS A 264 -10.72 -10.08 13.69
N GLN A 265 -10.65 -10.76 12.54
CA GLN A 265 -10.51 -12.22 12.47
C GLN A 265 -9.06 -12.70 12.56
N LEU A 266 -8.08 -11.79 12.40
CA LEU A 266 -6.67 -12.14 12.46
C LEU A 266 -6.26 -12.57 13.89
N PRO A 267 -5.55 -13.68 14.04
CA PRO A 267 -5.07 -14.11 15.35
C PRO A 267 -4.00 -13.13 15.86
N HIS A 268 -4.09 -12.78 17.13
CA HIS A 268 -3.11 -11.94 17.82
C HIS A 268 -2.86 -10.57 17.17
N CYS A 269 -3.84 -10.01 16.49
CA CYS A 269 -3.74 -8.72 15.82
C CYS A 269 -4.06 -7.57 16.81
N ALA A 270 -3.02 -6.91 17.34
CA ALA A 270 -3.20 -5.80 18.26
C ALA A 270 -3.96 -4.61 17.65
N LEU A 271 -3.93 -4.44 16.32
CA LEU A 271 -4.70 -3.40 15.64
C LEU A 271 -6.22 -3.57 15.85
N ALA A 272 -6.70 -4.81 15.98
CA ALA A 272 -8.12 -5.10 16.19
C ALA A 272 -8.69 -4.45 17.48
N GLU A 273 -7.85 -4.17 18.49
CA GLU A 273 -8.26 -3.53 19.74
C GLU A 273 -8.68 -2.06 19.58
N TYR A 274 -8.33 -1.45 18.46
CA TYR A 274 -8.68 -0.08 18.12
C TYR A 274 -9.94 0.03 17.26
N VAL A 275 -10.45 -1.10 16.77
CA VAL A 275 -11.68 -1.12 15.98
C VAL A 275 -12.87 -0.85 16.92
N LEU A 276 -13.78 0.03 16.50
CA LEU A 276 -15.01 0.31 17.23
C LEU A 276 -15.85 -0.97 17.38
N PRO A 277 -16.43 -1.25 18.58
CA PRO A 277 -17.27 -2.42 18.78
C PRO A 277 -18.53 -2.36 17.90
N ASN A 278 -19.09 -1.17 17.69
CA ASN A 278 -20.26 -0.90 16.85
C ASN A 278 -19.92 0.20 15.84
N PRO A 279 -19.20 -0.11 14.76
CA PRO A 279 -18.92 0.88 13.75
C PRO A 279 -20.22 1.31 13.04
N PRO A 280 -20.30 2.55 12.54
CA PRO A 280 -21.49 3.06 11.89
C PRO A 280 -21.85 2.22 10.67
N ASP A 281 -23.17 1.96 10.48
CA ASP A 281 -23.67 1.22 9.34
C ASP A 281 -23.61 2.04 8.06
N ASP A 282 -23.95 3.32 8.16
CA ASP A 282 -23.91 4.29 7.07
C ASP A 282 -22.99 5.45 7.45
N LEU A 283 -22.23 5.90 6.47
CA LEU A 283 -21.41 7.09 6.59
C LEU A 283 -21.91 8.14 5.59
N PRO A 284 -22.19 9.36 6.05
CA PRO A 284 -22.57 10.41 5.14
C PRO A 284 -21.45 10.68 4.12
N LEU A 285 -21.84 11.00 2.91
CA LEU A 285 -20.88 11.44 1.90
C LEU A 285 -20.11 12.63 2.47
N PRO A 286 -18.76 12.63 2.42
CA PRO A 286 -17.98 13.75 2.92
C PRO A 286 -18.42 15.04 2.24
N SER A 287 -18.70 16.06 3.03
CA SER A 287 -19.03 17.40 2.53
C SER A 287 -17.77 18.09 1.99
N GLY A 288 -17.24 17.59 0.91
CA GLY A 288 -16.21 18.24 0.12
C GLY A 288 -16.87 19.28 -0.75
N LYS A 289 -16.54 20.55 -0.57
CA LYS A 289 -16.84 21.54 -1.60
C LYS A 289 -16.07 21.09 -2.84
N ALA A 290 -16.81 20.65 -3.86
CA ALA A 290 -16.27 20.61 -5.22
C ALA A 290 -15.74 22.03 -5.50
N ARG A 291 -14.42 22.19 -5.50
CA ARG A 291 -13.76 23.41 -5.97
C ARG A 291 -13.28 23.18 -7.38
#